data_c6691babfcfb5d2d1a878711c41f17eb
#
_entry.id   c6691babfcfb5d2d1a878711c41f17eb
#
_cell.length_a   1.000
_cell.length_b   1.000
_cell.length_c   1.000
_cell.angle_alpha   90.00
_cell.angle_beta   90.00
_cell.angle_gamma   90.00
#
_symmetry.space_group_name_H-M   'P 1'
#
loop_
_entity.id
_entity.type
_entity.pdbx_description
1 polymer ?
#
loop_
_entity_poly.entity_id
_entity_poly.type
_entity_poly.pdbx_seq_one_letter_code
_entity_poly.pdbx_strand_id
1 'polypeptide(L)'
;MKTGKGAAMLCAACLIGTGAALPAPSSVYAAEETQPVYEGLKYAVTDGAVTITGYTADLPEEVAVPAEIDGLPVTKIAEGAFRYNANAVSITLSDSVKEIGAESFKSCFKLKSVKLSAAITAIPDNAFLESRKLTELIVPEQLKSIGEKAFAKCLALEELNLPETLETVGEDAFLDTPWIAAKRAENPFLIINHVLIDGNACRGDIIIPEDVTTIGPSAFAYNYYITSVLVPENVQEIAQYGFFDCTSLECITLLNPDCVICDMDATISNNYARHQAYYLGIIRGWENSTLQTYTAARNYPFEVIQKVTGDVDLNGKVTAGDAQSVLNITAERIAYNSVKLRALQEQAADVNGDGEINAADAQCILTYYVQNTVAGIPTDWDAL
;
A
#
# COMPACT_ATOMS: atom_id res chain seq x y z
N MET A 1 -7.77 -14.49 -61.80
CA MET A 1 -7.55 -13.59 -62.95
C MET A 1 -6.53 -12.55 -62.52
N LYS A 2 -5.35 -12.65 -63.07
CA LYS A 2 -4.44 -11.70 -63.75
C LYS A 2 -3.90 -10.62 -62.79
N THR A 3 -2.63 -10.71 -62.36
CA THR A 3 -1.35 -10.34 -63.03
C THR A 3 -1.15 -8.81 -62.99
N GLY A 4 -0.03 -8.25 -62.68
CA GLY A 4 1.37 -8.56 -62.88
C GLY A 4 2.23 -7.44 -62.28
N LYS A 5 3.36 -7.69 -61.83
CA LYS A 5 4.72 -7.59 -62.40
C LYS A 5 5.08 -6.25 -63.05
N GLY A 6 6.17 -5.65 -62.59
CA GLY A 6 6.92 -4.64 -63.29
C GLY A 6 8.19 -4.23 -62.54
N ALA A 7 9.23 -4.97 -62.79
CA ALA A 7 10.62 -4.56 -62.50
C ALA A 7 11.14 -3.73 -63.69
N ALA A 8 11.97 -2.75 -63.43
CA ALA A 8 12.88 -2.23 -64.43
C ALA A 8 14.17 -1.72 -63.81
N MET A 9 15.19 -2.20 -64.38
CA MET A 9 16.62 -2.14 -64.12
C MET A 9 17.24 -1.13 -65.11
N LEU A 10 18.47 -0.73 -64.84
CA LEU A 10 19.51 -0.10 -65.67
C LEU A 10 19.49 1.45 -65.69
N CYS A 11 20.63 2.12 -65.73
CA CYS A 11 21.99 1.78 -66.16
C CYS A 11 22.98 2.76 -65.61
N ALA A 12 24.22 2.31 -65.53
CA ALA A 12 25.39 3.05 -65.18
C ALA A 12 25.82 4.08 -66.24
N ALA A 13 26.37 5.18 -65.82
CA ALA A 13 27.32 5.94 -66.62
C ALA A 13 28.47 6.44 -65.75
N CYS A 14 29.65 5.99 -66.02
CA CYS A 14 30.94 6.48 -65.54
C CYS A 14 31.16 7.91 -66.03
N LEU A 15 31.54 8.79 -65.14
CA LEU A 15 32.36 9.96 -65.47
C LEU A 15 33.47 10.11 -64.43
N ILE A 16 34.69 9.98 -64.93
CA ILE A 16 35.96 10.18 -64.26
C ILE A 16 36.13 11.71 -64.06
N GLY A 17 36.34 12.13 -62.81
CA GLY A 17 36.59 13.51 -62.49
C GLY A 17 37.30 13.63 -61.14
N THR A 18 38.62 13.76 -61.18
CA THR A 18 39.57 14.42 -60.31
C THR A 18 39.26 14.54 -58.84
N GLY A 19 40.18 13.96 -58.05
CA GLY A 19 40.19 13.92 -56.60
C GLY A 19 40.08 15.28 -55.88
N ALA A 20 39.12 15.34 -54.99
CA ALA A 20 39.19 16.13 -53.78
C ALA A 20 38.82 15.17 -52.64
N ALA A 21 39.78 14.86 -51.79
CA ALA A 21 39.53 14.11 -50.57
C ALA A 21 38.54 14.91 -49.72
N LEU A 22 37.32 14.35 -49.53
CA LEU A 22 36.41 14.84 -48.50
C LEU A 22 37.08 14.59 -47.14
N PRO A 23 37.10 15.58 -46.22
CA PRO A 23 37.59 15.34 -44.88
C PRO A 23 36.69 14.27 -44.26
N ALA A 24 37.31 13.26 -43.65
CA ALA A 24 36.64 12.30 -42.82
C ALA A 24 35.75 13.03 -41.77
N PRO A 25 34.53 12.57 -41.49
CA PRO A 25 33.78 13.14 -40.40
C PRO A 25 34.61 12.93 -39.15
N SER A 26 35.12 14.01 -38.59
CA SER A 26 35.64 14.03 -37.23
C SER A 26 34.49 13.60 -36.35
N SER A 27 34.51 12.35 -35.88
CA SER A 27 33.71 11.94 -34.72
C SER A 27 34.18 12.82 -33.57
N VAL A 28 33.45 13.92 -33.36
CA VAL A 28 33.48 14.61 -32.07
C VAL A 28 32.78 13.64 -31.13
N TYR A 29 33.56 12.73 -30.53
CA TYR A 29 33.17 12.17 -29.25
C TYR A 29 33.05 13.39 -28.34
N ALA A 30 31.80 13.74 -27.98
CA ALA A 30 31.59 14.63 -26.86
C ALA A 30 32.38 14.01 -25.69
N ALA A 31 33.38 14.74 -25.21
CA ALA A 31 34.07 14.35 -24.00
C ALA A 31 32.97 14.15 -22.96
N GLU A 32 32.85 12.93 -22.42
CA GLU A 32 32.05 12.71 -21.21
C GLU A 32 32.60 13.74 -20.21
N GLU A 33 31.79 14.73 -19.86
CA GLU A 33 32.12 15.64 -18.77
C GLU A 33 32.28 14.75 -17.52
N THR A 34 33.54 14.55 -17.13
CA THR A 34 33.83 13.75 -15.92
C THR A 34 33.30 14.54 -14.73
N GLN A 35 32.25 14.03 -14.12
CA GLN A 35 31.70 14.64 -12.90
C GLN A 35 32.80 14.76 -11.83
N PRO A 36 32.84 15.85 -11.07
CA PRO A 36 33.78 16.00 -9.98
C PRO A 36 33.57 14.91 -8.93
N VAL A 37 34.65 14.52 -8.25
CA VAL A 37 34.67 13.42 -7.26
C VAL A 37 35.27 13.92 -5.96
N TYR A 38 34.60 13.59 -4.86
CA TYR A 38 35.08 13.82 -3.50
C TYR A 38 35.02 12.50 -2.72
N GLU A 39 36.18 11.97 -2.31
CA GLU A 39 36.30 10.71 -1.54
C GLU A 39 35.47 9.55 -2.12
N GLY A 40 35.50 9.38 -3.45
CA GLY A 40 34.74 8.36 -4.15
C GLY A 40 33.27 8.72 -4.45
N LEU A 41 32.77 9.86 -3.98
CA LEU A 41 31.44 10.38 -4.30
C LEU A 41 31.50 11.27 -5.53
N LYS A 42 30.70 10.96 -6.55
CA LYS A 42 30.46 11.85 -7.70
C LYS A 42 29.42 12.88 -7.31
N TYR A 43 29.60 14.11 -7.72
CA TYR A 43 28.66 15.18 -7.40
C TYR A 43 28.46 16.17 -8.55
N ALA A 44 27.37 16.92 -8.45
CA ALA A 44 27.09 18.08 -9.31
C ALA A 44 26.75 19.28 -8.44
N VAL A 45 27.06 20.47 -8.95
CA VAL A 45 26.71 21.74 -8.29
C VAL A 45 25.60 22.41 -9.07
N THR A 46 24.51 22.76 -8.38
CA THR A 46 23.38 23.49 -8.95
C THR A 46 22.90 24.52 -7.93
N ASP A 47 22.71 25.75 -8.34
CA ASP A 47 22.21 26.86 -7.50
C ASP A 47 22.96 27.03 -6.16
N GLY A 48 24.27 26.81 -6.17
CA GLY A 48 25.12 26.95 -4.99
C GLY A 48 25.01 25.81 -3.97
N ALA A 49 24.45 24.69 -4.35
CA ALA A 49 24.36 23.50 -3.53
C ALA A 49 24.89 22.26 -4.27
N VAL A 50 25.37 21.28 -3.50
CA VAL A 50 25.90 20.01 -3.99
C VAL A 50 24.81 18.94 -3.95
N THR A 51 24.70 18.20 -5.05
CA THR A 51 23.93 16.95 -5.17
C THR A 51 24.90 15.80 -5.38
N ILE A 52 24.86 14.76 -4.55
CA ILE A 52 25.58 13.50 -4.78
C ILE A 52 24.87 12.76 -5.90
N THR A 53 25.57 12.49 -7.01
CA THR A 53 24.98 11.90 -8.23
C THR A 53 25.41 10.45 -8.46
N GLY A 54 26.41 9.97 -7.73
CA GLY A 54 26.90 8.62 -7.89
C GLY A 54 28.17 8.35 -7.09
N TYR A 55 28.87 7.30 -7.46
CA TYR A 55 30.09 6.87 -6.80
C TYR A 55 31.11 6.32 -7.81
N THR A 56 32.37 6.21 -7.36
CA THR A 56 33.46 5.55 -8.10
C THR A 56 33.75 4.16 -7.51
N ALA A 57 34.59 3.37 -8.20
CA ALA A 57 35.02 2.07 -7.68
C ALA A 57 35.81 2.16 -6.36
N ASP A 58 36.38 3.32 -6.07
CA ASP A 58 37.20 3.57 -4.88
C ASP A 58 36.38 4.04 -3.68
N LEU A 59 35.03 4.00 -3.76
CA LEU A 59 34.16 4.35 -2.63
C LEU A 59 34.48 3.44 -1.42
N PRO A 60 34.72 4.01 -0.23
CA PRO A 60 35.05 3.22 0.97
C PRO A 60 33.87 2.34 1.43
N GLU A 61 34.16 1.35 2.31
CA GLU A 61 33.10 0.54 2.92
C GLU A 61 32.24 1.35 3.91
N GLU A 62 32.84 2.32 4.60
CA GLU A 62 32.16 3.26 5.49
C GLU A 62 32.09 4.61 4.79
N VAL A 63 30.91 5.01 4.39
CA VAL A 63 30.66 6.25 3.64
C VAL A 63 30.07 7.29 4.57
N ALA A 64 30.77 8.42 4.73
CA ALA A 64 30.22 9.61 5.36
C ALA A 64 29.98 10.68 4.29
N VAL A 65 28.71 10.96 4.00
CA VAL A 65 28.37 12.10 3.12
C VAL A 65 28.56 13.38 3.90
N PRO A 66 29.51 14.26 3.51
CA PRO A 66 29.86 15.45 4.30
C PRO A 66 28.74 16.50 4.24
N ALA A 67 28.82 17.47 5.16
CA ALA A 67 27.89 18.61 5.17
C ALA A 67 28.16 19.57 4.02
N GLU A 68 29.42 19.69 3.58
CA GLU A 68 29.88 20.61 2.55
C GLU A 68 30.97 19.95 1.68
N ILE A 69 30.98 20.29 0.42
CA ILE A 69 32.07 20.00 -0.53
C ILE A 69 32.48 21.34 -1.19
N ASP A 70 33.76 21.67 -1.14
CA ASP A 70 34.31 22.92 -1.67
C ASP A 70 33.61 24.19 -1.13
N GLY A 71 33.15 24.13 0.15
CA GLY A 71 32.43 25.22 0.81
C GLY A 71 30.98 25.39 0.39
N LEU A 72 30.44 24.44 -0.38
CA LEU A 72 29.03 24.40 -0.78
C LEU A 72 28.29 23.31 -0.03
N PRO A 73 27.07 23.55 0.49
CA PRO A 73 26.33 22.59 1.26
C PRO A 73 25.87 21.39 0.39
N VAL A 74 26.02 20.16 0.93
CA VAL A 74 25.46 18.95 0.33
C VAL A 74 24.01 18.82 0.77
N THR A 75 23.08 19.03 -0.16
CA THR A 75 21.65 19.11 0.18
C THR A 75 20.81 17.96 -0.36
N LYS A 76 21.36 17.18 -1.29
CA LYS A 76 20.58 16.13 -1.98
C LYS A 76 21.43 14.93 -2.36
N ILE A 77 20.80 13.75 -2.24
CA ILE A 77 21.24 12.52 -2.89
C ILE A 77 20.34 12.31 -4.13
N ALA A 78 20.93 12.21 -5.31
CA ALA A 78 20.19 12.05 -6.55
C ALA A 78 19.50 10.69 -6.65
N GLU A 79 18.57 10.57 -7.59
CA GLU A 79 17.97 9.29 -7.97
C GLU A 79 19.07 8.28 -8.36
N GLY A 80 19.00 7.09 -7.80
CA GLY A 80 19.92 5.99 -8.06
C GLY A 80 21.38 6.25 -7.68
N ALA A 81 21.72 7.27 -6.90
CA ALA A 81 23.10 7.70 -6.63
C ALA A 81 24.00 6.56 -6.10
N PHE A 82 23.49 5.67 -5.25
CA PHE A 82 24.21 4.49 -4.76
C PHE A 82 23.66 3.17 -5.30
N ARG A 83 22.79 3.21 -6.31
CA ARG A 83 22.16 2.00 -6.87
C ARG A 83 23.20 0.98 -7.32
N TYR A 84 22.97 -0.30 -6.96
CA TYR A 84 23.86 -1.43 -7.22
C TYR A 84 25.24 -1.35 -6.56
N ASN A 85 25.39 -0.51 -5.53
CA ASN A 85 26.66 -0.41 -4.83
C ASN A 85 27.05 -1.74 -4.19
N ALA A 86 28.28 -2.19 -4.48
CA ALA A 86 28.81 -3.45 -4.01
C ALA A 86 29.92 -3.28 -2.95
N ASN A 87 30.24 -2.05 -2.55
CA ASN A 87 31.35 -1.73 -1.65
C ASN A 87 30.86 -1.25 -0.28
N ALA A 88 30.00 -0.25 -0.23
CA ALA A 88 29.56 0.36 1.00
C ALA A 88 28.85 -0.66 1.93
N VAL A 89 29.30 -0.69 3.17
CA VAL A 89 28.73 -1.46 4.27
C VAL A 89 27.88 -0.55 5.16
N SER A 90 28.31 0.70 5.33
CA SER A 90 27.55 1.73 6.06
C SER A 90 27.55 3.05 5.31
N ILE A 91 26.43 3.77 5.38
CA ILE A 91 26.30 5.12 4.82
C ILE A 91 25.67 6.03 5.87
N THR A 92 26.35 7.15 6.16
CA THR A 92 25.84 8.19 7.06
C THR A 92 25.66 9.48 6.28
N LEU A 93 24.44 10.02 6.29
CA LEU A 93 24.13 11.32 5.71
C LEU A 93 24.27 12.42 6.75
N SER A 94 24.92 13.53 6.39
CA SER A 94 24.98 14.72 7.24
C SER A 94 23.60 15.40 7.32
N ASP A 95 23.37 16.21 8.35
CA ASP A 95 22.09 16.91 8.57
C ASP A 95 21.81 18.02 7.56
N SER A 96 22.79 18.37 6.69
CA SER A 96 22.58 19.28 5.56
C SER A 96 21.78 18.65 4.42
N VAL A 97 21.77 17.30 4.32
CA VAL A 97 21.00 16.56 3.29
C VAL A 97 19.53 16.62 3.62
N LYS A 98 18.73 17.22 2.75
CA LYS A 98 17.29 17.43 2.91
C LYS A 98 16.46 16.46 2.09
N GLU A 99 17.05 15.86 1.05
CA GLU A 99 16.34 15.04 0.09
C GLU A 99 17.18 13.84 -0.35
N ILE A 100 16.54 12.68 -0.47
CA ILE A 100 17.08 11.51 -1.15
C ILE A 100 16.18 11.19 -2.35
N GLY A 101 16.77 10.84 -3.48
CA GLY A 101 16.04 10.50 -4.71
C GLY A 101 15.55 9.04 -4.71
N ALA A 102 14.60 8.74 -5.60
CA ALA A 102 14.13 7.39 -5.83
C ALA A 102 15.30 6.44 -6.15
N GLU A 103 15.17 5.17 -5.77
CA GLU A 103 16.18 4.14 -6.01
C GLU A 103 17.60 4.45 -5.46
N SER A 104 17.75 5.49 -4.64
CA SER A 104 19.09 5.99 -4.25
C SER A 104 19.99 4.94 -3.61
N PHE A 105 19.45 3.98 -2.88
CA PHE A 105 20.17 2.85 -2.26
C PHE A 105 19.64 1.49 -2.73
N LYS A 106 19.01 1.43 -3.89
CA LYS A 106 18.46 0.19 -4.45
C LYS A 106 19.55 -0.83 -4.76
N SER A 107 19.33 -2.09 -4.35
CA SER A 107 20.23 -3.21 -4.59
C SER A 107 21.68 -2.97 -4.13
N CYS A 108 21.83 -2.31 -2.97
CA CYS A 108 23.14 -2.15 -2.33
C CYS A 108 23.56 -3.46 -1.67
N PHE A 109 24.41 -4.24 -2.33
CA PHE A 109 24.65 -5.65 -2.02
C PHE A 109 25.35 -5.94 -0.69
N LYS A 110 26.12 -4.98 -0.16
CA LYS A 110 26.84 -5.13 1.12
C LYS A 110 26.27 -4.24 2.23
N LEU A 111 25.40 -3.30 1.90
CA LEU A 111 24.90 -2.27 2.81
C LEU A 111 24.15 -2.90 3.99
N LYS A 112 24.65 -2.65 5.20
CA LYS A 112 24.09 -3.16 6.45
C LYS A 112 23.41 -2.06 7.27
N SER A 113 23.97 -0.85 7.26
CA SER A 113 23.44 0.24 8.05
C SER A 113 23.36 1.55 7.27
N VAL A 114 22.30 2.28 7.50
CA VAL A 114 22.13 3.65 6.97
C VAL A 114 21.63 4.56 8.10
N LYS A 115 22.32 5.68 8.26
CA LYS A 115 21.84 6.80 9.08
C LYS A 115 21.35 7.90 8.16
N LEU A 116 20.05 8.11 8.11
CA LEU A 116 19.45 9.23 7.38
C LEU A 116 19.65 10.53 8.14
N SER A 117 19.68 11.64 7.37
CA SER A 117 19.71 13.00 7.93
C SER A 117 18.43 13.29 8.70
N ALA A 118 18.56 14.03 9.80
CA ALA A 118 17.42 14.51 10.57
C ALA A 118 16.49 15.46 9.77
N ALA A 119 16.97 16.02 8.67
CA ALA A 119 16.20 16.94 7.82
C ALA A 119 15.31 16.23 6.77
N ILE A 120 15.43 14.89 6.63
CA ILE A 120 14.65 14.13 5.66
C ILE A 120 13.23 13.92 6.16
N THR A 121 12.26 14.26 5.33
CA THR A 121 10.82 14.09 5.62
C THR A 121 10.15 13.04 4.75
N ALA A 122 10.84 12.52 3.72
CA ALA A 122 10.31 11.50 2.81
C ALA A 122 11.38 10.47 2.43
N ILE A 123 11.02 9.20 2.46
CA ILE A 123 11.78 8.11 1.83
C ILE A 123 11.06 7.80 0.51
N PRO A 124 11.67 8.05 -0.65
CA PRO A 124 11.01 7.92 -1.93
C PRO A 124 10.86 6.46 -2.39
N ASP A 125 10.19 6.30 -3.53
CA ASP A 125 9.92 5.00 -4.14
C ASP A 125 11.22 4.22 -4.39
N ASN A 126 11.18 2.94 -4.06
CA ASN A 126 12.26 1.98 -4.26
C ASN A 126 13.60 2.36 -3.60
N ALA A 127 13.61 3.29 -2.63
CA ALA A 127 14.86 3.86 -2.09
C ALA A 127 15.86 2.80 -1.64
N PHE A 128 15.40 1.73 -0.96
CA PHE A 128 16.20 0.61 -0.47
C PHE A 128 15.80 -0.74 -1.10
N LEU A 129 15.00 -0.72 -2.17
CA LEU A 129 14.53 -1.96 -2.81
C LEU A 129 15.68 -2.95 -3.04
N GLU A 130 15.51 -4.20 -2.58
CA GLU A 130 16.49 -5.30 -2.69
C GLU A 130 17.85 -5.05 -2.00
N SER A 131 17.94 -4.11 -1.08
CA SER A 131 19.13 -3.98 -0.21
C SER A 131 19.11 -5.06 0.87
N ARG A 132 19.32 -6.30 0.43
CA ARG A 132 19.04 -7.56 1.14
C ARG A 132 19.84 -7.75 2.44
N LYS A 133 20.89 -6.98 2.67
CA LYS A 133 21.73 -7.06 3.88
C LYS A 133 21.48 -5.92 4.85
N LEU A 134 20.56 -5.01 4.53
CA LEU A 134 20.21 -3.90 5.41
C LEU A 134 19.57 -4.45 6.68
N THR A 135 20.26 -4.24 7.82
CA THR A 135 19.81 -4.66 9.16
C THR A 135 19.42 -3.48 10.01
N GLU A 136 20.01 -2.31 9.77
CA GLU A 136 19.86 -1.13 10.62
C GLU A 136 19.55 0.10 9.76
N LEU A 137 18.46 0.77 10.07
CA LEU A 137 18.10 2.05 9.49
C LEU A 137 17.70 3.02 10.61
N ILE A 138 18.48 4.10 10.74
CA ILE A 138 18.10 5.20 11.63
C ILE A 138 17.22 6.17 10.83
N VAL A 139 15.92 6.12 11.14
CA VAL A 139 14.88 6.94 10.51
C VAL A 139 14.72 8.25 11.28
N PRO A 140 14.60 9.41 10.64
CA PRO A 140 14.37 10.67 11.33
C PRO A 140 12.95 10.75 11.91
N GLU A 141 12.82 11.39 13.09
CA GLU A 141 11.54 11.53 13.81
C GLU A 141 10.50 12.40 13.07
N GLN A 142 10.92 13.18 12.08
CA GLN A 142 10.04 14.03 11.27
C GLN A 142 9.68 13.42 9.91
N LEU A 143 9.95 12.13 9.72
CA LEU A 143 9.57 11.44 8.49
C LEU A 143 8.03 11.42 8.36
N LYS A 144 7.54 11.86 7.20
CA LYS A 144 6.10 11.95 6.88
C LYS A 144 5.65 10.92 5.88
N SER A 145 6.53 10.49 4.98
CA SER A 145 6.15 9.57 3.92
C SER A 145 7.20 8.52 3.62
N ILE A 146 6.72 7.32 3.28
CA ILE A 146 7.51 6.21 2.73
C ILE A 146 6.87 5.84 1.40
N GLY A 147 7.67 5.82 0.34
CA GLY A 147 7.23 5.55 -1.03
C GLY A 147 6.99 4.08 -1.34
N GLU A 148 6.54 3.84 -2.58
CA GLU A 148 6.26 2.50 -3.10
C GLU A 148 7.53 1.64 -3.06
N LYS A 149 7.40 0.40 -2.53
CA LYS A 149 8.46 -0.61 -2.45
C LYS A 149 9.77 -0.12 -1.81
N ALA A 150 9.69 0.92 -0.97
CA ALA A 150 10.86 1.60 -0.42
C ALA A 150 11.83 0.63 0.29
N PHE A 151 11.32 -0.37 1.00
CA PHE A 151 12.10 -1.41 1.69
C PHE A 151 11.81 -2.82 1.20
N ALA A 152 11.08 -2.95 0.08
CA ALA A 152 10.73 -4.27 -0.41
C ALA A 152 11.99 -5.14 -0.63
N LYS A 153 11.91 -6.39 -0.16
CA LYS A 153 13.01 -7.38 -0.21
C LYS A 153 14.29 -6.98 0.53
N CYS A 154 14.19 -6.12 1.55
CA CYS A 154 15.24 -5.95 2.54
C CYS A 154 15.22 -7.15 3.51
N LEU A 155 15.77 -8.29 3.07
CA LEU A 155 15.61 -9.61 3.69
C LEU A 155 16.29 -9.75 5.06
N ALA A 156 17.06 -8.76 5.51
CA ALA A 156 17.72 -8.74 6.81
C ALA A 156 17.14 -7.65 7.74
N LEU A 157 16.13 -6.88 7.31
CA LEU A 157 15.54 -5.81 8.11
C LEU A 157 14.52 -6.40 9.09
N GLU A 158 14.98 -6.69 10.31
CA GLU A 158 14.18 -7.27 11.38
C GLU A 158 13.54 -6.20 12.28
N GLU A 159 14.23 -5.08 12.47
CA GLU A 159 13.78 -3.98 13.32
C GLU A 159 13.72 -2.67 12.54
N LEU A 160 12.62 -1.97 12.68
CA LEU A 160 12.43 -0.63 12.13
C LEU A 160 11.51 0.16 13.05
N ASN A 161 12.01 1.27 13.55
CA ASN A 161 11.24 2.20 14.38
C ASN A 161 10.70 3.31 13.47
N LEU A 162 9.39 3.32 13.28
CA LEU A 162 8.70 4.34 12.50
C LEU A 162 8.19 5.45 13.44
N PRO A 163 8.36 6.74 13.07
CA PRO A 163 7.92 7.84 13.91
C PRO A 163 6.40 8.04 13.84
N GLU A 164 5.83 8.63 14.88
CA GLU A 164 4.40 9.00 14.93
C GLU A 164 4.01 10.08 13.90
N THR A 165 4.98 10.77 13.32
CA THR A 165 4.76 11.77 12.27
C THR A 165 4.52 11.20 10.89
N LEU A 166 4.63 9.86 10.72
CA LEU A 166 4.45 9.20 9.43
C LEU A 166 2.98 9.26 9.00
N GLU A 167 2.71 9.94 7.90
CA GLU A 167 1.36 10.20 7.37
C GLU A 167 0.97 9.21 6.25
N THR A 168 1.96 8.79 5.43
CA THR A 168 1.69 7.95 4.26
C THR A 168 2.71 6.83 4.07
N VAL A 169 2.21 5.67 3.65
CA VAL A 169 3.02 4.50 3.28
C VAL A 169 2.57 4.00 1.91
N GLY A 170 3.51 3.91 0.98
CA GLY A 170 3.25 3.47 -0.39
C GLY A 170 3.03 1.95 -0.50
N GLU A 171 2.59 1.54 -1.69
CA GLU A 171 2.33 0.15 -2.02
C GLU A 171 3.57 -0.72 -1.78
N ASP A 172 3.37 -1.90 -1.17
CA ASP A 172 4.43 -2.90 -0.95
C ASP A 172 5.69 -2.36 -0.24
N ALA A 173 5.59 -1.24 0.48
CA ALA A 173 6.75 -0.56 1.06
C ALA A 173 7.66 -1.49 1.88
N PHE A 174 7.10 -2.49 2.55
CA PHE A 174 7.82 -3.45 3.41
C PHE A 174 7.71 -4.90 2.92
N LEU A 175 7.33 -5.11 1.66
CA LEU A 175 7.14 -6.45 1.10
C LEU A 175 8.40 -7.33 1.30
N ASP A 176 8.20 -8.57 1.76
CA ASP A 176 9.25 -9.57 2.00
C ASP A 176 10.33 -9.12 3.01
N THR A 177 10.01 -8.23 3.97
CA THR A 177 10.89 -7.94 5.10
C THR A 177 10.56 -8.84 6.30
N PRO A 178 11.55 -9.23 7.13
CA PRO A 178 11.27 -9.89 8.41
C PRO A 178 10.47 -8.99 9.37
N TRP A 179 10.67 -7.67 9.30
CA TRP A 179 9.93 -6.69 10.09
C TRP A 179 8.42 -6.80 9.88
N ILE A 180 7.95 -6.81 8.61
CA ILE A 180 6.49 -6.94 8.33
C ILE A 180 5.96 -8.29 8.78
N ALA A 181 6.77 -9.35 8.66
CA ALA A 181 6.37 -10.69 9.11
C ALA A 181 6.21 -10.75 10.63
N ALA A 182 7.10 -10.11 11.40
CA ALA A 182 6.98 -9.99 12.84
C ALA A 182 5.74 -9.17 13.24
N LYS A 183 5.49 -8.04 12.57
CA LYS A 183 4.30 -7.21 12.83
C LYS A 183 2.99 -7.95 12.56
N ARG A 184 2.92 -8.73 11.48
CA ARG A 184 1.78 -9.61 11.18
C ARG A 184 1.53 -10.68 12.24
N ALA A 185 2.57 -11.14 12.92
CA ALA A 185 2.44 -12.10 14.01
C ALA A 185 1.95 -11.46 15.33
N GLU A 186 2.27 -10.18 15.55
CA GLU A 186 1.81 -9.40 16.70
C GLU A 186 0.33 -8.99 16.54
N ASN A 187 -0.04 -8.46 15.36
CA ASN A 187 -1.39 -8.00 15.05
C ASN A 187 -1.70 -8.26 13.56
N PRO A 188 -2.83 -8.90 13.23
CA PRO A 188 -3.22 -9.11 11.84
C PRO A 188 -3.49 -7.82 11.07
N PHE A 189 -3.80 -6.71 11.75
CA PHE A 189 -3.94 -5.38 11.18
C PHE A 189 -2.72 -4.54 11.53
N LEU A 190 -1.88 -4.22 10.55
CA LEU A 190 -0.81 -3.26 10.75
C LEU A 190 -1.31 -1.87 10.39
N ILE A 191 -1.51 -1.06 11.42
CA ILE A 191 -2.05 0.30 11.32
C ILE A 191 -0.96 1.29 11.74
N ILE A 192 -0.75 2.34 10.96
CA ILE A 192 0.13 3.46 11.27
C ILE A 192 -0.67 4.74 11.03
N ASN A 193 -0.80 5.56 12.08
CA ASN A 193 -1.51 6.85 12.02
C ASN A 193 -2.87 6.76 11.29
N HIS A 194 -3.72 5.81 11.73
CA HIS A 194 -5.04 5.57 11.16
C HIS A 194 -5.07 5.02 9.72
N VAL A 195 -3.91 4.76 9.12
CA VAL A 195 -3.80 4.09 7.82
C VAL A 195 -3.53 2.60 8.04
N LEU A 196 -4.42 1.75 7.54
CA LEU A 196 -4.20 0.31 7.49
C LEU A 196 -3.26 0.02 6.32
N ILE A 197 -2.02 -0.30 6.60
CA ILE A 197 -0.98 -0.55 5.59
C ILE A 197 -0.81 -2.02 5.23
N ASP A 198 -1.24 -2.93 6.11
CA ASP A 198 -1.18 -4.37 5.85
C ASP A 198 -2.22 -5.14 6.68
N GLY A 199 -3.06 -5.92 6.00
CA GLY A 199 -4.06 -6.82 6.54
C GLY A 199 -3.86 -8.27 6.05
N ASN A 200 -2.69 -8.62 5.51
CA ASN A 200 -2.46 -9.92 4.89
C ASN A 200 -2.36 -11.09 5.89
N ALA A 201 -2.30 -10.81 7.19
CA ALA A 201 -2.45 -11.82 8.23
C ALA A 201 -3.91 -12.15 8.58
N CYS A 202 -4.87 -11.32 8.16
CA CYS A 202 -6.30 -11.52 8.43
C CYS A 202 -6.86 -12.77 7.76
N ARG A 203 -7.85 -13.40 8.40
CA ARG A 203 -8.51 -14.64 7.94
C ARG A 203 -10.00 -14.60 8.26
N GLY A 204 -10.80 -15.25 7.39
CA GLY A 204 -12.25 -15.39 7.61
C GLY A 204 -12.98 -14.06 7.51
N ASP A 205 -14.01 -13.90 8.32
CA ASP A 205 -14.82 -12.69 8.40
C ASP A 205 -14.10 -11.67 9.28
N ILE A 206 -13.87 -10.47 8.77
CA ILE A 206 -13.14 -9.43 9.47
C ILE A 206 -13.93 -8.13 9.56
N ILE A 207 -13.66 -7.39 10.62
CA ILE A 207 -14.13 -6.01 10.82
C ILE A 207 -12.89 -5.11 10.85
N ILE A 208 -12.86 -4.11 9.99
CA ILE A 208 -11.77 -3.12 10.01
C ILE A 208 -11.84 -2.33 11.32
N PRO A 209 -10.74 -2.16 12.06
CA PRO A 209 -10.72 -1.43 13.32
C PRO A 209 -11.25 0.02 13.20
N GLU A 210 -11.92 0.48 14.27
CA GLU A 210 -12.59 1.79 14.30
C GLU A 210 -11.63 3.00 14.22
N ASP A 211 -10.36 2.81 14.52
CA ASP A 211 -9.34 3.85 14.40
C ASP A 211 -8.78 4.01 12.99
N VAL A 212 -9.14 3.12 12.05
CA VAL A 212 -8.72 3.19 10.65
C VAL A 212 -9.55 4.22 9.89
N THR A 213 -8.90 5.20 9.29
CA THR A 213 -9.53 6.17 8.39
C THR A 213 -9.24 5.92 6.92
N THR A 214 -8.17 5.19 6.64
CA THR A 214 -7.73 4.86 5.27
C THR A 214 -7.32 3.40 5.17
N ILE A 215 -7.87 2.68 4.20
CA ILE A 215 -7.33 1.39 3.77
C ILE A 215 -6.29 1.71 2.71
N GLY A 216 -5.03 1.54 3.08
CA GLY A 216 -3.87 1.94 2.29
C GLY A 216 -3.67 1.13 1.01
N PRO A 217 -2.75 1.56 0.14
CA PRO A 217 -2.44 0.86 -1.09
C PRO A 217 -2.03 -0.60 -0.84
N SER A 218 -2.65 -1.53 -1.57
CA SER A 218 -2.40 -2.97 -1.48
C SER A 218 -2.58 -3.60 -0.08
N ALA A 219 -3.30 -2.95 0.83
CA ALA A 219 -3.40 -3.38 2.24
C ALA A 219 -3.86 -4.83 2.41
N PHE A 220 -4.75 -5.33 1.56
CA PHE A 220 -5.21 -6.72 1.51
C PHE A 220 -4.89 -7.41 0.19
N ALA A 221 -4.07 -6.82 -0.68
CA ALA A 221 -3.79 -7.41 -1.98
C ALA A 221 -3.25 -8.84 -1.84
N TYR A 222 -3.81 -9.75 -2.66
CA TYR A 222 -3.49 -11.19 -2.61
C TYR A 222 -3.80 -11.88 -1.27
N ASN A 223 -4.68 -11.31 -0.45
CA ASN A 223 -5.18 -12.03 0.73
C ASN A 223 -6.21 -13.08 0.29
N TYR A 224 -5.79 -14.33 0.22
CA TYR A 224 -6.62 -15.47 -0.23
C TYR A 224 -7.45 -16.10 0.89
N TYR A 225 -7.53 -15.50 2.07
CA TYR A 225 -8.10 -16.12 3.26
C TYR A 225 -9.25 -15.33 3.90
N ILE A 226 -9.38 -14.05 3.62
CA ILE A 226 -10.54 -13.27 4.08
C ILE A 226 -11.76 -13.67 3.26
N THR A 227 -12.90 -13.83 3.94
CA THR A 227 -14.18 -14.25 3.34
C THR A 227 -15.20 -13.13 3.32
N SER A 228 -15.25 -12.32 4.36
CA SER A 228 -16.04 -11.09 4.36
C SER A 228 -15.30 -9.95 5.06
N VAL A 229 -15.65 -8.73 4.68
CA VAL A 229 -15.07 -7.51 5.26
C VAL A 229 -16.19 -6.53 5.58
N LEU A 230 -16.25 -6.10 6.84
CA LEU A 230 -17.02 -4.94 7.26
C LEU A 230 -16.08 -3.72 7.36
N VAL A 231 -16.32 -2.72 6.52
CA VAL A 231 -15.60 -1.46 6.52
C VAL A 231 -16.44 -0.40 7.25
N PRO A 232 -15.98 0.12 8.40
CA PRO A 232 -16.75 1.01 9.25
C PRO A 232 -16.91 2.44 8.69
N GLU A 233 -17.78 3.22 9.31
CA GLU A 233 -18.16 4.60 8.87
C GLU A 233 -17.00 5.60 8.90
N ASN A 234 -16.03 5.38 9.77
CA ASN A 234 -14.86 6.26 9.89
C ASN A 234 -13.83 6.08 8.77
N VAL A 235 -13.91 5.00 7.96
CA VAL A 235 -13.05 4.83 6.79
C VAL A 235 -13.48 5.80 5.70
N GLN A 236 -12.58 6.72 5.36
CA GLN A 236 -12.80 7.78 4.39
C GLN A 236 -12.27 7.42 3.00
N GLU A 237 -11.31 6.50 2.93
CA GLU A 237 -10.65 6.15 1.68
C GLU A 237 -10.29 4.65 1.61
N ILE A 238 -10.51 4.07 0.42
CA ILE A 238 -9.93 2.79 -0.01
C ILE A 238 -9.00 3.11 -1.17
N ALA A 239 -7.69 3.00 -0.92
CA ALA A 239 -6.66 3.32 -1.89
C ALA A 239 -6.51 2.23 -2.97
N GLN A 240 -5.65 2.48 -3.97
CA GLN A 240 -5.40 1.55 -5.09
C GLN A 240 -5.05 0.14 -4.59
N TYR A 241 -5.59 -0.87 -5.25
CA TYR A 241 -5.35 -2.28 -4.93
C TYR A 241 -5.72 -2.70 -3.50
N GLY A 242 -6.49 -1.90 -2.76
CA GLY A 242 -6.80 -2.14 -1.36
C GLY A 242 -7.29 -3.57 -1.07
N PHE A 243 -8.12 -4.13 -1.97
CA PHE A 243 -8.61 -5.52 -1.95
C PHE A 243 -8.37 -6.23 -3.29
N PHE A 244 -7.16 -6.09 -3.85
CA PHE A 244 -6.83 -6.71 -5.12
C PHE A 244 -6.63 -8.21 -5.00
N ASP A 245 -7.29 -8.96 -5.90
CA ASP A 245 -7.18 -10.43 -6.02
C ASP A 245 -7.39 -11.18 -4.70
N CYS A 246 -8.35 -10.71 -3.88
CA CYS A 246 -8.78 -11.40 -2.65
C CYS A 246 -9.71 -12.56 -3.01
N THR A 247 -9.16 -13.68 -3.50
CA THR A 247 -9.93 -14.73 -4.21
C THR A 247 -10.99 -15.43 -3.38
N SER A 248 -10.91 -15.39 -2.04
CA SER A 248 -11.93 -15.95 -1.14
C SER A 248 -12.96 -14.92 -0.65
N LEU A 249 -12.79 -13.63 -1.03
CA LEU A 249 -13.66 -12.56 -0.55
C LEU A 249 -15.03 -12.64 -1.24
N GLU A 250 -16.02 -13.08 -0.51
CA GLU A 250 -17.40 -13.26 -0.97
C GLU A 250 -18.27 -12.04 -0.71
N CYS A 251 -17.96 -11.25 0.34
CA CYS A 251 -18.76 -10.11 0.72
C CYS A 251 -17.88 -8.96 1.22
N ILE A 252 -18.19 -7.74 0.79
CA ILE A 252 -17.67 -6.50 1.37
C ILE A 252 -18.82 -5.57 1.71
N THR A 253 -18.86 -5.09 2.94
CA THR A 253 -19.88 -4.15 3.41
C THR A 253 -19.19 -2.84 3.79
N LEU A 254 -19.57 -1.72 3.16
CA LEU A 254 -19.04 -0.39 3.42
C LEU A 254 -20.10 0.49 4.05
N LEU A 255 -19.84 0.95 5.28
CA LEU A 255 -20.81 1.73 6.05
C LEU A 255 -20.71 3.24 5.83
N ASN A 256 -19.57 3.76 5.33
CA ASN A 256 -19.45 5.17 4.97
C ASN A 256 -20.00 5.41 3.55
N PRO A 257 -21.11 6.14 3.36
CA PRO A 257 -21.66 6.43 2.04
C PRO A 257 -20.75 7.31 1.18
N ASP A 258 -19.90 8.11 1.80
CA ASP A 258 -19.05 9.10 1.14
C ASP A 258 -17.57 8.65 1.04
N CYS A 259 -17.28 7.39 1.39
CA CYS A 259 -15.91 6.84 1.31
C CYS A 259 -15.38 6.94 -0.12
N VAL A 260 -14.23 7.56 -0.28
CA VAL A 260 -13.54 7.65 -1.58
C VAL A 260 -12.93 6.30 -1.93
N ILE A 261 -13.30 5.75 -3.08
CA ILE A 261 -12.74 4.48 -3.57
C ILE A 261 -11.92 4.79 -4.80
N CYS A 262 -10.64 4.38 -4.78
CA CYS A 262 -9.75 4.58 -5.93
C CYS A 262 -10.39 4.00 -7.20
N ASP A 263 -10.52 4.81 -8.25
CA ASP A 263 -11.26 4.48 -9.47
C ASP A 263 -10.47 3.53 -10.40
N MET A 264 -10.15 2.34 -9.89
CA MET A 264 -9.49 1.26 -10.64
C MET A 264 -10.29 -0.04 -10.48
N ASP A 265 -10.39 -0.85 -11.54
CA ASP A 265 -11.04 -2.16 -11.50
C ASP A 265 -10.39 -3.11 -10.46
N ALA A 266 -9.11 -2.91 -10.22
CA ALA A 266 -8.32 -3.70 -9.30
C ALA A 266 -8.42 -3.25 -7.82
N THR A 267 -9.11 -2.15 -7.51
CA THR A 267 -9.23 -1.67 -6.11
C THR A 267 -9.99 -2.66 -5.23
N ILE A 268 -11.11 -3.20 -5.75
CA ILE A 268 -11.87 -4.28 -5.13
C ILE A 268 -12.03 -5.38 -6.18
N SER A 269 -11.35 -6.50 -5.98
CA SER A 269 -11.44 -7.65 -6.88
C SER A 269 -11.19 -8.97 -6.14
N ASN A 270 -11.87 -10.02 -6.57
CA ASN A 270 -11.63 -11.38 -6.09
C ASN A 270 -11.31 -12.35 -7.23
N ASN A 271 -11.09 -11.82 -8.42
CA ASN A 271 -10.69 -12.62 -9.56
C ASN A 271 -9.92 -11.77 -10.59
N TYR A 272 -8.99 -12.42 -11.29
CA TYR A 272 -8.19 -11.79 -12.31
C TYR A 272 -8.06 -12.70 -13.52
N ALA A 273 -8.63 -12.30 -14.65
CA ALA A 273 -8.53 -13.05 -15.89
C ALA A 273 -8.40 -12.14 -17.10
N ARG A 274 -7.65 -12.60 -18.11
CA ARG A 274 -7.43 -11.87 -19.39
C ARG A 274 -6.90 -10.46 -19.19
N HIS A 275 -6.03 -10.25 -18.19
CA HIS A 275 -5.47 -8.94 -17.82
C HIS A 275 -6.49 -7.93 -17.28
N GLN A 276 -7.62 -8.40 -16.76
CA GLN A 276 -8.64 -7.57 -16.15
C GLN A 276 -9.01 -8.13 -14.78
N ALA A 277 -9.09 -7.25 -13.79
CA ALA A 277 -9.62 -7.55 -12.46
C ALA A 277 -11.14 -7.44 -12.47
N TYR A 278 -11.83 -8.29 -11.71
CA TYR A 278 -13.28 -8.21 -11.51
C TYR A 278 -13.68 -8.79 -10.16
N TYR A 279 -14.90 -8.51 -9.75
CA TYR A 279 -15.46 -8.99 -8.48
C TYR A 279 -16.75 -9.78 -8.72
N LEU A 280 -16.82 -10.98 -8.15
CA LEU A 280 -17.96 -11.89 -8.29
C LEU A 280 -18.78 -12.06 -6.99
N GLY A 281 -18.30 -11.49 -5.88
CA GLY A 281 -18.99 -11.51 -4.60
C GLY A 281 -20.08 -10.45 -4.50
N ILE A 282 -20.60 -10.27 -3.30
CA ILE A 282 -21.62 -9.26 -2.98
C ILE A 282 -20.93 -8.03 -2.42
N ILE A 283 -21.27 -6.86 -2.94
CA ILE A 283 -20.84 -5.58 -2.39
C ILE A 283 -22.05 -4.90 -1.79
N ARG A 284 -21.99 -4.57 -0.49
CA ARG A 284 -23.06 -3.91 0.25
C ARG A 284 -22.71 -2.49 0.63
N GLY A 285 -23.64 -1.58 0.43
CA GLY A 285 -23.49 -0.18 0.79
C GLY A 285 -24.82 0.56 0.83
N TRP A 286 -24.77 1.83 1.11
CA TRP A 286 -25.96 2.67 1.12
C TRP A 286 -26.42 3.01 -0.30
N GLU A 287 -27.72 3.23 -0.43
CA GLU A 287 -28.28 3.80 -1.64
C GLU A 287 -27.68 5.20 -1.91
N ASN A 288 -27.38 5.49 -3.17
CA ASN A 288 -26.74 6.73 -3.63
C ASN A 288 -25.30 6.98 -3.09
N SER A 289 -24.63 5.95 -2.58
CA SER A 289 -23.24 6.03 -2.10
C SER A 289 -22.22 6.06 -3.24
N THR A 290 -20.99 6.46 -2.89
CA THR A 290 -19.82 6.37 -3.78
C THR A 290 -19.57 4.92 -4.19
N LEU A 291 -19.77 3.97 -3.26
CA LEU A 291 -19.65 2.53 -3.53
C LEU A 291 -20.65 2.04 -4.57
N GLN A 292 -21.92 2.49 -4.51
CA GLN A 292 -22.91 2.16 -5.53
C GLN A 292 -22.49 2.67 -6.92
N THR A 293 -21.92 3.89 -6.96
CA THR A 293 -21.41 4.48 -8.21
C THR A 293 -20.22 3.67 -8.74
N TYR A 294 -19.28 3.30 -7.87
CA TYR A 294 -18.11 2.47 -8.18
C TYR A 294 -18.52 1.10 -8.76
N THR A 295 -19.48 0.43 -8.13
CA THR A 295 -19.97 -0.90 -8.55
C THR A 295 -20.74 -0.83 -9.86
N ALA A 296 -21.58 0.19 -10.05
CA ALA A 296 -22.34 0.40 -11.28
C ALA A 296 -21.44 0.61 -12.50
N ALA A 297 -20.36 1.38 -12.35
CA ALA A 297 -19.37 1.61 -13.42
C ALA A 297 -18.68 0.31 -13.88
N ARG A 298 -18.62 -0.72 -13.01
CA ARG A 298 -17.94 -2.01 -13.25
C ARG A 298 -18.89 -3.19 -13.44
N ASN A 299 -20.18 -2.94 -13.35
CA ASN A 299 -21.21 -3.96 -13.39
C ASN A 299 -21.01 -5.06 -12.31
N TYR A 300 -20.57 -4.66 -11.11
CA TYR A 300 -20.42 -5.55 -9.96
C TYR A 300 -21.76 -5.74 -9.25
N PRO A 301 -22.02 -6.92 -8.64
CA PRO A 301 -23.20 -7.13 -7.80
C PRO A 301 -23.25 -6.18 -6.62
N PHE A 302 -24.32 -5.42 -6.48
CA PHE A 302 -24.51 -4.46 -5.39
C PHE A 302 -25.83 -4.70 -4.67
N GLU A 303 -25.77 -4.72 -3.35
CA GLU A 303 -26.92 -4.80 -2.46
C GLU A 303 -26.99 -3.55 -1.58
N VAL A 304 -28.18 -2.95 -1.48
CA VAL A 304 -28.41 -1.84 -0.56
C VAL A 304 -28.49 -2.37 0.86
N ILE A 305 -27.75 -1.78 1.79
CA ILE A 305 -27.84 -2.09 3.22
C ILE A 305 -29.27 -1.83 3.68
N GLN A 306 -29.88 -2.88 4.21
CA GLN A 306 -31.20 -2.79 4.82
C GLN A 306 -31.07 -3.07 6.32
N LYS A 307 -31.93 -2.43 7.12
CA LYS A 307 -32.03 -2.78 8.54
C LYS A 307 -32.61 -4.19 8.64
N VAL A 308 -31.86 -5.10 9.23
CA VAL A 308 -32.31 -6.44 9.58
C VAL A 308 -32.23 -6.57 11.10
N THR A 309 -33.38 -6.78 11.75
CA THR A 309 -33.43 -7.02 13.19
C THR A 309 -32.58 -8.24 13.54
N GLY A 310 -31.65 -8.11 14.49
CA GLY A 310 -30.75 -9.17 14.90
C GLY A 310 -29.46 -9.32 14.08
N ASP A 311 -29.28 -8.59 12.99
CA ASP A 311 -28.03 -8.53 12.19
C ASP A 311 -27.13 -7.42 12.76
N VAL A 312 -26.44 -7.72 13.83
CA VAL A 312 -25.67 -6.73 14.62
C VAL A 312 -24.34 -6.39 13.96
N ASP A 313 -23.76 -7.33 13.22
CA ASP A 313 -22.52 -7.09 12.45
C ASP A 313 -22.78 -6.53 11.05
N LEU A 314 -24.05 -6.34 10.68
CA LEU A 314 -24.50 -5.75 9.40
C LEU A 314 -24.04 -6.54 8.15
N ASN A 315 -23.81 -7.84 8.30
CA ASN A 315 -23.41 -8.70 7.19
C ASN A 315 -24.60 -9.21 6.34
N GLY A 316 -25.83 -8.83 6.69
CA GLY A 316 -27.07 -9.19 6.02
C GLY A 316 -27.64 -10.54 6.41
N LYS A 317 -27.12 -11.17 7.47
CA LYS A 317 -27.57 -12.47 7.97
C LYS A 317 -27.66 -12.43 9.49
N VAL A 318 -28.70 -13.02 10.05
CA VAL A 318 -28.80 -13.25 11.51
C VAL A 318 -28.18 -14.60 11.84
N THR A 319 -27.12 -14.60 12.64
CA THR A 319 -26.32 -15.77 12.99
C THR A 319 -26.02 -15.84 14.50
N ALA A 320 -25.38 -16.89 14.95
CA ALA A 320 -24.86 -16.96 16.31
C ALA A 320 -23.76 -15.91 16.58
N GLY A 321 -23.09 -15.42 15.52
CA GLY A 321 -22.09 -14.35 15.60
C GLY A 321 -22.70 -13.03 16.09
N ASP A 322 -23.93 -12.71 15.68
CA ASP A 322 -24.63 -11.51 16.11
C ASP A 322 -25.01 -11.57 17.60
N ALA A 323 -25.45 -12.73 18.06
CA ALA A 323 -25.69 -12.94 19.49
C ALA A 323 -24.40 -12.77 20.31
N GLN A 324 -23.27 -13.27 19.80
CA GLN A 324 -21.96 -13.07 20.43
C GLN A 324 -21.55 -11.59 20.43
N SER A 325 -21.84 -10.87 19.35
CA SER A 325 -21.59 -9.43 19.25
C SER A 325 -22.35 -8.65 20.32
N VAL A 326 -23.63 -8.97 20.55
CA VAL A 326 -24.42 -8.36 21.65
C VAL A 326 -23.81 -8.65 23.02
N LEU A 327 -23.36 -9.90 23.27
CA LEU A 327 -22.71 -10.24 24.53
C LEU A 327 -21.38 -9.48 24.73
N ASN A 328 -20.60 -9.32 23.69
CA ASN A 328 -19.35 -8.53 23.73
C ASN A 328 -19.65 -7.06 24.03
N ILE A 329 -20.61 -6.45 23.35
CA ILE A 329 -21.10 -5.09 23.58
C ILE A 329 -21.55 -4.92 25.04
N THR A 330 -22.32 -5.88 25.55
CA THR A 330 -22.80 -5.86 26.94
C THR A 330 -21.63 -5.91 27.93
N ALA A 331 -20.68 -6.82 27.71
CA ALA A 331 -19.49 -6.95 28.55
C ALA A 331 -18.63 -5.69 28.54
N GLU A 332 -18.43 -5.08 27.41
CA GLU A 332 -17.66 -3.84 27.25
C GLU A 332 -18.36 -2.64 27.90
N ARG A 333 -19.71 -2.52 27.78
CA ARG A 333 -20.47 -1.50 28.47
C ARG A 333 -20.35 -1.63 30.00
N ILE A 334 -20.34 -2.85 30.51
CA ILE A 334 -20.14 -3.12 31.95
C ILE A 334 -18.72 -2.76 32.37
N ALA A 335 -17.69 -3.12 31.58
CA ALA A 335 -16.29 -2.91 31.93
C ALA A 335 -15.83 -1.45 31.82
N TYR A 336 -16.27 -0.74 30.80
CA TYR A 336 -15.73 0.56 30.42
C TYR A 336 -16.75 1.72 30.43
N ASN A 337 -18.01 1.44 30.74
CA ASN A 337 -19.13 2.39 30.74
C ASN A 337 -19.33 3.17 29.43
N SER A 338 -18.73 2.72 28.33
CA SER A 338 -18.88 3.33 27.00
C SER A 338 -18.56 2.36 25.89
N VAL A 339 -19.56 1.94 25.14
CA VAL A 339 -19.39 1.38 23.80
C VAL A 339 -20.14 2.29 22.85
N LYS A 340 -19.49 2.84 21.85
CA LYS A 340 -20.16 3.57 20.77
C LYS A 340 -20.63 2.53 19.75
N LEU A 341 -21.92 2.21 19.79
CA LEU A 341 -22.56 1.52 18.67
C LEU A 341 -23.01 2.51 17.62
N ARG A 342 -23.07 2.09 16.40
CA ARG A 342 -23.73 2.82 15.33
C ARG A 342 -25.24 2.71 15.49
N ALA A 343 -25.96 3.74 15.07
CA ALA A 343 -27.41 3.78 15.22
C ALA A 343 -28.13 2.54 14.62
N LEU A 344 -27.59 1.97 13.52
CA LEU A 344 -28.13 0.74 12.93
C LEU A 344 -27.80 -0.50 13.76
N GLN A 345 -26.61 -0.58 14.33
CA GLN A 345 -26.24 -1.68 15.20
C GLN A 345 -27.05 -1.66 16.51
N GLU A 346 -27.27 -0.46 17.07
CA GLU A 346 -28.16 -0.30 18.22
C GLU A 346 -29.57 -0.79 17.91
N GLN A 347 -30.10 -0.37 16.76
CA GLN A 347 -31.44 -0.79 16.32
C GLN A 347 -31.52 -2.27 15.91
N ALA A 348 -30.43 -2.89 15.48
CA ALA A 348 -30.37 -4.31 15.14
C ALA A 348 -30.19 -5.16 16.40
N ALA A 349 -29.47 -4.65 17.40
CA ALA A 349 -29.14 -5.35 18.63
C ALA A 349 -30.24 -5.34 19.68
N ASP A 350 -31.03 -4.28 19.79
CA ASP A 350 -32.24 -4.20 20.65
C ASP A 350 -33.40 -4.90 19.93
N VAL A 351 -33.40 -6.23 20.00
CA VAL A 351 -34.36 -7.07 19.24
C VAL A 351 -35.69 -7.24 19.99
N ASN A 352 -35.69 -7.07 21.31
CA ASN A 352 -36.89 -7.11 22.15
C ASN A 352 -37.58 -5.75 22.30
N GLY A 353 -36.91 -4.65 21.87
CA GLY A 353 -37.45 -3.29 21.85
C GLY A 353 -37.58 -2.65 23.22
N ASP A 354 -36.86 -3.12 24.22
CA ASP A 354 -36.92 -2.57 25.60
C ASP A 354 -36.01 -1.34 25.79
N GLY A 355 -35.21 -0.98 24.81
CA GLY A 355 -34.27 0.14 24.81
C GLY A 355 -32.93 -0.17 25.49
N GLU A 356 -32.71 -1.40 25.93
CA GLU A 356 -31.46 -1.85 26.54
C GLU A 356 -30.84 -2.99 25.74
N ILE A 357 -29.61 -2.84 25.29
CA ILE A 357 -28.86 -3.91 24.63
C ILE A 357 -28.15 -4.73 25.70
N ASN A 358 -28.59 -5.99 25.88
CA ASN A 358 -28.12 -6.87 26.95
C ASN A 358 -28.22 -8.35 26.59
N ALA A 359 -28.01 -9.24 27.58
CA ALA A 359 -28.05 -10.70 27.37
C ALA A 359 -29.42 -11.25 26.96
N ALA A 360 -30.52 -10.52 27.18
CA ALA A 360 -31.84 -10.93 26.74
C ALA A 360 -31.92 -10.83 25.19
N ASP A 361 -31.41 -9.78 24.60
CA ASP A 361 -31.34 -9.62 23.15
C ASP A 361 -30.48 -10.73 22.51
N ALA A 362 -29.30 -10.99 23.08
CA ALA A 362 -28.42 -12.06 22.62
C ALA A 362 -29.16 -13.42 22.64
N GLN A 363 -29.97 -13.68 23.68
CA GLN A 363 -30.77 -14.90 23.79
C GLN A 363 -31.87 -14.95 22.71
N CYS A 364 -32.54 -13.84 22.43
CA CYS A 364 -33.54 -13.75 21.37
C CYS A 364 -32.89 -13.99 19.98
N ILE A 365 -31.74 -13.33 19.69
CA ILE A 365 -31.01 -13.53 18.43
C ILE A 365 -30.60 -14.99 18.25
N LEU A 366 -30.03 -15.60 19.27
CA LEU A 366 -29.64 -17.00 19.23
C LEU A 366 -30.84 -17.94 19.02
N THR A 367 -31.95 -17.66 19.69
CA THR A 367 -33.19 -18.45 19.53
C THR A 367 -33.76 -18.32 18.12
N TYR A 368 -33.81 -17.08 17.58
CA TYR A 368 -34.21 -16.81 16.20
C TYR A 368 -33.34 -17.60 15.22
N TYR A 369 -32.02 -17.51 15.36
CA TYR A 369 -31.05 -18.20 14.49
C TYR A 369 -31.26 -19.73 14.53
N VAL A 370 -31.37 -20.30 15.72
CA VAL A 370 -31.57 -21.77 15.88
C VAL A 370 -32.89 -22.21 15.26
N GLN A 371 -33.97 -21.50 15.50
CA GLN A 371 -35.29 -21.85 14.97
C GLN A 371 -35.37 -21.66 13.46
N ASN A 372 -35.03 -20.45 12.94
CA ASN A 372 -35.17 -20.13 11.52
C ASN A 372 -34.12 -20.82 10.66
N THR A 373 -32.83 -20.76 11.06
CA THR A 373 -31.71 -21.15 10.20
C THR A 373 -31.35 -22.62 10.38
N VAL A 374 -31.32 -23.10 11.63
CA VAL A 374 -30.88 -24.48 11.92
C VAL A 374 -32.05 -25.46 11.86
N ALA A 375 -33.20 -25.13 12.48
CA ALA A 375 -34.37 -26.03 12.53
C ALA A 375 -35.33 -25.82 11.35
N GLY A 376 -35.22 -24.73 10.60
CA GLY A 376 -36.11 -24.41 9.48
C GLY A 376 -37.55 -24.08 9.92
N ILE A 377 -37.73 -23.63 11.17
CA ILE A 377 -39.03 -23.27 11.73
C ILE A 377 -39.19 -21.75 11.61
N PRO A 378 -40.07 -21.23 10.75
CA PRO A 378 -40.32 -19.80 10.65
C PRO A 378 -40.73 -19.24 12.01
N THR A 379 -39.95 -18.28 12.51
CA THR A 379 -40.14 -17.63 13.81
C THR A 379 -40.18 -16.13 13.59
N ASP A 380 -41.15 -15.46 14.21
CA ASP A 380 -41.25 -14.01 14.24
C ASP A 380 -40.52 -13.44 15.46
N TRP A 381 -39.93 -12.27 15.34
CA TRP A 381 -39.29 -11.57 16.46
C TRP A 381 -40.29 -11.29 17.61
N ASP A 382 -41.52 -10.95 17.26
CA ASP A 382 -42.59 -10.67 18.26
C ASP A 382 -42.97 -11.91 19.08
N ALA A 383 -42.49 -13.10 18.70
CA ALA A 383 -42.77 -14.37 19.40
C ALA A 383 -41.62 -14.80 20.33
N LEU A 384 -40.53 -14.06 20.37
CA LEU A 384 -39.34 -14.33 21.16
C LEU A 384 -39.22 -13.38 22.34
#